data_3db87574c88bad9cf3d3f7f622b89869
#
_entry.id   3db87574c88bad9cf3d3f7f622b89869
#
_cell.length_a   1.000
_cell.length_b   1.000
_cell.length_c   1.000
_cell.angle_alpha   90.00
_cell.angle_beta   90.00
_cell.angle_gamma   90.00
#
_symmetry.space_group_name_H-M   'P 1'
#
loop_
_entity.id
_entity.type
_entity.pdbx_description
1 polymer ?
#
loop_
_entity_poly.entity_id
_entity_poly.type
_entity_poly.pdbx_seq_one_letter_code
_entity_poly.pdbx_strand_id
1 'polypeptide(L)'
;MGWGARPERIGLVSDADGAIVALACAAALARMRKRAIPYLAPVIIATHICPNSPVVPHEPVPFMGAPVDIATMNRHEVDPEMEAILSIDTTKGNWVINRRGFAVTPTVKEGYILRVSEDLLRIMSYVTNEPPTVLPFTTQDITPYGNGLFYINSTMQPATATSALVVATTTCIPVPGCATGANQVVDIEMAARFCVEVAKEFTAGRYRFYDPKEFERLIALYGLMRHLQTLGRRED
;
A
#
# COMPACT_ATOMS: atom_id res chain seq x y z
N MET A 1 -6.47 3.78 10.77
CA MET A 1 -6.05 3.43 12.14
C MET A 1 -7.29 3.22 12.99
N GLY A 2 -7.54 2.00 13.42
CA GLY A 2 -8.67 1.65 14.30
C GLY A 2 -8.17 1.12 15.63
N TRP A 3 -9.01 1.11 16.64
CA TRP A 3 -8.70 0.54 17.94
C TRP A 3 -9.93 -0.14 18.56
N GLY A 4 -9.69 -1.08 19.46
CA GLY A 4 -10.75 -1.80 20.16
C GLY A 4 -11.32 -2.99 19.39
N ALA A 5 -10.63 -3.52 18.40
CA ALA A 5 -11.07 -4.71 17.67
C ALA A 5 -10.87 -6.03 18.44
N ARG A 6 -10.26 -6.01 19.63
CA ARG A 6 -10.18 -7.16 20.50
C ARG A 6 -11.30 -7.13 21.52
N PRO A 7 -11.88 -8.30 21.92
CA PRO A 7 -13.04 -8.34 22.81
C PRO A 7 -12.82 -7.60 24.13
N GLU A 8 -11.64 -7.72 24.71
CA GLU A 8 -11.30 -7.11 26.00
C GLU A 8 -10.68 -5.73 25.88
N ARG A 9 -10.69 -5.10 24.70
CA ARG A 9 -10.05 -3.82 24.42
C ARG A 9 -8.55 -3.78 24.82
N ILE A 10 -7.88 -4.89 24.75
CA ILE A 10 -6.46 -4.97 25.10
C ILE A 10 -5.65 -4.37 23.95
N GLY A 11 -5.22 -3.15 24.16
CA GLY A 11 -4.34 -2.43 23.25
C GLY A 11 -5.05 -1.90 22.01
N LEU A 12 -4.26 -1.17 21.24
CA LEU A 12 -4.64 -0.64 19.94
C LEU A 12 -4.52 -1.75 18.91
N VAL A 13 -5.62 -2.21 18.38
CA VAL A 13 -5.60 -3.04 17.19
C VAL A 13 -5.60 -2.11 16.01
N SER A 14 -4.54 -2.12 15.26
CA SER A 14 -4.43 -1.17 14.19
C SER A 14 -3.66 -1.73 13.02
N ASP A 15 -4.09 -1.28 11.91
CA ASP A 15 -3.38 -1.23 10.67
C ASP A 15 -2.69 0.15 10.56
N ALA A 16 -1.93 0.49 11.61
CA ALA A 16 -1.42 1.84 11.80
C ALA A 16 -0.12 2.11 11.04
N ASP A 17 0.59 1.08 10.60
CA ASP A 17 1.90 1.21 9.96
C ASP A 17 1.83 2.13 8.75
N GLY A 18 0.84 1.95 7.88
CA GLY A 18 0.63 2.80 6.70
C GLY A 18 0.41 4.26 7.08
N ALA A 19 -0.47 4.52 8.06
CA ALA A 19 -0.73 5.88 8.52
C ALA A 19 0.51 6.53 9.15
N ILE A 20 1.28 5.78 9.95
CA ILE A 20 2.51 6.27 10.58
C ILE A 20 3.56 6.58 9.51
N VAL A 21 3.74 5.70 8.52
CA VAL A 21 4.65 5.95 7.39
C VAL A 21 4.23 7.20 6.62
N ALA A 22 2.95 7.37 6.31
CA ALA A 22 2.44 8.55 5.61
C ALA A 22 2.75 9.85 6.38
N LEU A 23 2.51 9.89 7.68
CA LEU A 23 2.82 11.04 8.53
C LEU A 23 4.33 11.28 8.64
N ALA A 24 5.15 10.23 8.71
CA ALA A 24 6.60 10.35 8.71
C ALA A 24 7.11 10.92 7.39
N CYS A 25 6.57 10.49 6.26
CA CYS A 25 6.88 11.05 4.94
C CYS A 25 6.51 12.54 4.86
N ALA A 26 5.31 12.92 5.33
CA ALA A 26 4.88 14.31 5.38
C ALA A 26 5.86 15.19 6.18
N ALA A 27 6.26 14.71 7.36
CA ALA A 27 7.21 15.41 8.21
C ALA A 27 8.61 15.52 7.56
N ALA A 28 9.08 14.46 6.90
CA ALA A 28 10.37 14.45 6.21
C ALA A 28 10.39 15.43 5.03
N LEU A 29 9.40 15.35 4.16
CA LEU A 29 9.27 16.22 2.98
C LEU A 29 9.11 17.70 3.38
N ALA A 30 8.33 17.99 4.42
CA ALA A 30 8.21 19.35 4.96
C ALA A 30 9.55 19.89 5.49
N ARG A 31 10.36 19.05 6.17
CA ARG A 31 11.71 19.43 6.62
C ARG A 31 12.66 19.67 5.44
N MET A 32 12.58 18.83 4.41
CA MET A 32 13.38 19.00 3.18
C MET A 32 13.06 20.34 2.52
N ARG A 33 11.78 20.68 2.39
CA ARG A 33 11.34 21.97 1.84
C ARG A 33 11.89 23.15 2.64
N LYS A 34 11.84 23.08 3.96
CA LYS A 34 12.42 24.13 4.84
C LYS A 34 13.92 24.29 4.69
N ARG A 35 14.63 23.22 4.31
CA ARG A 35 16.09 23.22 4.08
C ARG A 35 16.48 23.47 2.62
N ALA A 36 15.54 23.86 1.77
CA ALA A 36 15.73 24.05 0.35
C ALA A 36 16.30 22.80 -0.38
N ILE A 37 16.02 21.62 0.13
CA ILE A 37 16.33 20.35 -0.56
C ILE A 37 15.22 20.10 -1.56
N PRO A 38 15.50 20.08 -2.88
CA PRO A 38 14.46 20.06 -3.88
C PRO A 38 13.78 18.70 -4.00
N TYR A 39 12.47 18.70 -4.10
CA TYR A 39 11.67 17.76 -4.87
C TYR A 39 10.83 18.58 -5.85
N LEU A 40 10.68 18.08 -7.08
CA LEU A 40 10.38 18.95 -8.23
C LEU A 40 8.89 19.02 -8.58
N ALA A 41 8.04 18.21 -7.94
CA ALA A 41 6.60 18.25 -8.15
C ALA A 41 5.84 18.13 -6.82
N PRO A 42 4.57 18.52 -6.77
CA PRO A 42 3.72 18.34 -5.59
C PRO A 42 3.64 16.87 -5.17
N VAL A 43 3.66 16.63 -3.85
CA VAL A 43 3.42 15.32 -3.26
C VAL A 43 2.20 15.42 -2.34
N ILE A 44 1.17 14.67 -2.65
CA ILE A 44 -0.04 14.57 -1.85
C ILE A 44 0.14 13.40 -0.90
N ILE A 45 -0.21 13.58 0.37
CA ILE A 45 -0.16 12.54 1.38
C ILE A 45 -1.53 12.48 2.03
N ALA A 46 -2.17 11.33 1.94
CA ALA A 46 -3.47 11.06 2.51
C ALA A 46 -3.40 9.86 3.47
N THR A 47 -4.23 9.88 4.49
CA THR A 47 -4.50 8.76 5.38
C THR A 47 -5.84 8.96 6.07
N HIS A 48 -6.51 7.88 6.39
CA HIS A 48 -7.73 7.92 7.19
C HIS A 48 -7.48 7.46 8.62
N ILE A 49 -8.28 8.00 9.55
CA ILE A 49 -8.23 7.67 10.98
C ILE A 49 -9.65 7.35 11.44
N CYS A 50 -9.84 6.14 11.96
CA CYS A 50 -11.11 5.70 12.52
C CYS A 50 -10.92 5.28 13.98
N PRO A 51 -11.11 6.18 14.95
CA PRO A 51 -10.90 5.86 16.38
C PRO A 51 -11.91 4.85 16.92
N ASN A 52 -13.11 4.80 16.35
CA ASN A 52 -14.20 3.92 16.76
C ASN A 52 -14.53 2.91 15.65
N SER A 53 -13.51 2.22 15.16
CA SER A 53 -13.68 1.20 14.14
C SER A 53 -14.61 0.08 14.65
N PRO A 54 -15.61 -0.34 13.86
CA PRO A 54 -16.46 -1.44 14.24
C PRO A 54 -15.64 -2.73 14.33
N VAL A 55 -16.02 -3.60 15.27
CA VAL A 55 -15.43 -4.92 15.43
C VAL A 55 -16.27 -5.93 14.69
N VAL A 56 -15.63 -6.73 13.83
CA VAL A 56 -16.28 -7.81 13.09
C VAL A 56 -15.71 -9.16 13.51
N PRO A 57 -16.54 -10.21 13.59
CA PRO A 57 -16.06 -11.56 13.84
C PRO A 57 -15.04 -12.00 12.79
N HIS A 58 -13.92 -12.54 13.24
CA HIS A 58 -12.84 -13.05 12.40
C HIS A 58 -11.97 -14.02 13.19
N GLU A 59 -11.53 -15.10 12.56
CA GLU A 59 -10.57 -16.03 13.15
C GLU A 59 -9.12 -15.64 12.75
N PRO A 60 -8.13 -15.77 13.63
CA PRO A 60 -8.16 -16.23 15.02
C PRO A 60 -8.54 -15.15 16.05
N VAL A 61 -8.73 -13.92 15.63
CA VAL A 61 -9.12 -12.80 16.51
C VAL A 61 -10.09 -11.88 15.78
N PRO A 62 -10.99 -11.19 16.49
CA PRO A 62 -11.86 -10.19 15.87
C PRO A 62 -11.07 -9.16 15.07
N PHE A 63 -11.62 -8.74 13.96
CA PHE A 63 -11.00 -7.81 13.02
C PHE A 63 -11.66 -6.43 13.10
N MET A 64 -10.92 -5.39 12.78
CA MET A 64 -11.50 -4.06 12.65
C MET A 64 -12.18 -3.93 11.28
N GLY A 65 -13.43 -3.48 11.29
CA GLY A 65 -14.15 -3.09 10.09
C GLY A 65 -13.91 -1.62 9.74
N ALA A 66 -14.42 -1.21 8.60
CA ALA A 66 -14.47 0.18 8.21
C ALA A 66 -15.93 0.68 8.22
N PRO A 67 -16.22 1.90 8.72
CA PRO A 67 -17.57 2.45 8.71
C PRO A 67 -18.03 2.87 7.31
N VAL A 68 -17.12 2.94 6.35
CA VAL A 68 -17.35 3.29 4.95
C VAL A 68 -16.65 2.27 4.04
N ASP A 69 -17.14 2.14 2.82
CA ASP A 69 -16.53 1.26 1.82
C ASP A 69 -15.22 1.86 1.26
N ILE A 70 -14.41 1.01 0.65
CA ILE A 70 -13.13 1.40 0.04
C ILE A 70 -13.33 2.43 -1.08
N ALA A 71 -14.40 2.34 -1.86
CA ALA A 71 -14.67 3.30 -2.92
C ALA A 71 -14.89 4.71 -2.36
N THR A 72 -15.57 4.79 -1.21
CA THR A 72 -15.76 6.06 -0.49
C THR A 72 -14.41 6.59 0.02
N MET A 73 -13.57 5.75 0.61
CA MET A 73 -12.23 6.18 1.03
C MET A 73 -11.40 6.68 -0.16
N ASN A 74 -11.36 5.93 -1.24
CA ASN A 74 -10.60 6.31 -2.43
C ASN A 74 -11.07 7.63 -3.06
N ARG A 75 -12.36 7.94 -3.01
CA ARG A 75 -12.86 9.25 -3.50
C ARG A 75 -12.31 10.45 -2.72
N HIS A 76 -11.85 10.23 -1.49
CA HIS A 76 -11.27 11.28 -0.65
C HIS A 76 -9.74 11.27 -0.63
N GLU A 77 -9.13 10.15 -0.96
CA GLU A 77 -7.68 9.95 -0.86
C GLU A 77 -6.98 10.02 -2.22
N VAL A 78 -7.68 9.70 -3.30
CA VAL A 78 -7.12 9.69 -4.66
C VAL A 78 -7.59 10.91 -5.43
N ASP A 79 -6.62 11.68 -5.95
CA ASP A 79 -6.86 12.81 -6.82
C ASP A 79 -6.58 12.41 -8.28
N PRO A 80 -7.43 12.81 -9.25
CA PRO A 80 -7.20 12.53 -10.67
C PRO A 80 -5.89 13.08 -11.25
N GLU A 81 -5.29 14.07 -10.61
CA GLU A 81 -4.00 14.65 -11.02
C GLU A 81 -2.79 13.81 -10.57
N MET A 82 -2.99 12.78 -9.74
CA MET A 82 -1.91 11.91 -9.32
C MET A 82 -1.37 11.09 -10.50
N GLU A 83 -0.07 11.18 -10.76
CA GLU A 83 0.62 10.40 -11.79
C GLU A 83 1.05 9.02 -11.29
N ALA A 84 1.30 8.90 -9.99
CA ALA A 84 1.68 7.65 -9.32
C ALA A 84 1.25 7.65 -7.85
N ILE A 85 0.95 6.49 -7.31
CA ILE A 85 0.49 6.32 -5.94
C ILE A 85 1.34 5.24 -5.25
N LEU A 86 1.84 5.55 -4.05
CA LEU A 86 2.35 4.57 -3.10
C LEU A 86 1.25 4.29 -2.08
N SER A 87 0.63 3.13 -2.17
CA SER A 87 -0.32 2.67 -1.16
C SER A 87 0.43 1.85 -0.12
N ILE A 88 0.39 2.28 1.14
CA ILE A 88 1.17 1.69 2.22
C ILE A 88 0.24 0.93 3.14
N ASP A 89 0.45 -0.36 3.24
CA ASP A 89 -0.41 -1.27 3.98
C ASP A 89 0.40 -2.19 4.89
N THR A 90 -0.26 -2.85 5.82
CA THR A 90 0.34 -3.84 6.70
C THR A 90 -0.04 -5.23 6.22
N THR A 91 0.94 -6.12 6.08
CA THR A 91 0.66 -7.54 5.82
C THR A 91 1.39 -8.42 6.82
N LYS A 92 0.84 -9.58 7.09
CA LYS A 92 1.52 -10.60 7.89
C LYS A 92 2.44 -11.45 7.04
N GLY A 93 3.45 -12.06 7.64
CA GLY A 93 4.20 -13.13 7.01
C GLY A 93 3.28 -14.30 6.62
N ASN A 94 3.56 -14.93 5.50
CA ASN A 94 2.83 -16.09 4.98
C ASN A 94 3.78 -17.03 4.22
N TRP A 95 3.25 -18.08 3.60
CA TRP A 95 4.05 -19.04 2.85
C TRP A 95 4.75 -18.47 1.61
N VAL A 96 4.27 -17.34 1.08
CA VAL A 96 4.83 -16.69 -0.10
C VAL A 96 5.88 -15.67 0.30
N ILE A 97 5.59 -14.87 1.32
CA ILE A 97 6.53 -13.87 1.84
C ILE A 97 6.61 -13.98 3.35
N ASN A 98 7.79 -14.25 3.85
CA ASN A 98 8.08 -14.44 5.26
C ASN A 98 9.41 -13.77 5.59
N ARG A 99 9.42 -12.45 5.61
CA ARG A 99 10.61 -11.66 5.83
C ARG A 99 10.28 -10.42 6.65
N ARG A 100 11.16 -10.07 7.56
CA ARG A 100 11.09 -8.82 8.30
C ARG A 100 11.36 -7.62 7.39
N GLY A 101 10.72 -6.50 7.65
CA GLY A 101 10.88 -5.25 6.95
C GLY A 101 9.66 -4.85 6.14
N PHE A 102 9.88 -4.40 4.94
CA PHE A 102 8.81 -4.12 3.99
C PHE A 102 9.07 -4.79 2.64
N ALA A 103 8.06 -4.90 1.85
CA ALA A 103 8.09 -5.42 0.49
C ALA A 103 7.37 -4.47 -0.45
N VAL A 104 7.67 -4.55 -1.73
CA VAL A 104 6.95 -3.82 -2.78
C VAL A 104 6.25 -4.80 -3.70
N THR A 105 5.07 -4.43 -4.18
CA THR A 105 4.35 -5.23 -5.18
C THR A 105 4.76 -4.84 -6.60
N PRO A 106 4.41 -5.64 -7.60
CA PRO A 106 4.29 -5.14 -8.96
C PRO A 106 3.41 -3.89 -9.02
N THR A 107 3.68 -2.99 -9.95
CA THR A 107 2.82 -1.83 -10.18
C THR A 107 1.53 -2.25 -10.85
N VAL A 108 0.41 -1.78 -10.33
CA VAL A 108 -0.91 -1.95 -10.95
C VAL A 108 -1.26 -0.68 -11.71
N LYS A 109 -1.70 -0.84 -12.96
CA LYS A 109 -2.17 0.27 -13.78
C LYS A 109 -3.35 -0.16 -14.63
N GLU A 110 -4.48 0.51 -14.46
CA GLU A 110 -5.68 0.32 -15.27
C GLU A 110 -6.10 -1.15 -15.43
N GLY A 111 -6.05 -1.92 -14.33
CA GLY A 111 -6.39 -3.33 -14.27
C GLY A 111 -5.25 -4.30 -14.63
N TYR A 112 -4.15 -3.83 -15.16
CA TYR A 112 -2.97 -4.64 -15.41
C TYR A 112 -2.06 -4.69 -14.19
N ILE A 113 -1.53 -5.88 -13.91
CA ILE A 113 -0.39 -6.09 -13.02
C ILE A 113 0.85 -6.09 -13.93
N LEU A 114 1.65 -5.04 -13.83
CA LEU A 114 2.81 -4.85 -14.68
C LEU A 114 4.05 -5.50 -14.06
N ARG A 115 5.09 -5.63 -14.86
CA ARG A 115 6.40 -6.08 -14.34
C ARG A 115 6.89 -5.14 -13.24
N VAL A 116 7.49 -5.71 -12.20
CA VAL A 116 8.07 -4.93 -11.11
C VAL A 116 9.09 -3.95 -11.65
N SER A 117 9.00 -2.70 -11.22
CA SER A 117 9.94 -1.66 -11.62
C SER A 117 11.33 -1.91 -11.03
N GLU A 118 12.34 -2.07 -11.89
CA GLU A 118 13.73 -2.19 -11.46
C GLU A 118 14.25 -0.93 -10.76
N ASP A 119 13.71 0.24 -11.13
CA ASP A 119 14.07 1.50 -10.50
C ASP A 119 13.64 1.51 -9.02
N LEU A 120 12.41 1.04 -8.74
CA LEU A 120 11.91 0.94 -7.37
C LEU A 120 12.69 -0.13 -6.57
N LEU A 121 13.06 -1.24 -7.20
CA LEU A 121 13.89 -2.26 -6.55
C LEU A 121 15.29 -1.72 -6.20
N ARG A 122 15.88 -0.89 -7.05
CA ARG A 122 17.15 -0.20 -6.75
C ARG A 122 17.03 0.72 -5.56
N ILE A 123 15.97 1.55 -5.49
CA ILE A 123 15.73 2.39 -4.30
C ILE A 123 15.60 1.53 -3.06
N MET A 124 14.83 0.45 -3.13
CA MET A 124 14.68 -0.46 -1.99
C MET A 124 16.03 -1.01 -1.52
N SER A 125 16.87 -1.47 -2.45
CA SER A 125 18.16 -2.04 -2.10
C SER A 125 19.09 -1.03 -1.43
N TYR A 126 19.20 0.19 -1.94
CA TYR A 126 20.11 1.15 -1.29
C TYR A 126 19.55 1.75 0.02
N VAL A 127 18.22 1.83 0.17
CA VAL A 127 17.60 2.27 1.42
C VAL A 127 17.79 1.24 2.53
N THR A 128 17.64 -0.04 2.20
CA THR A 128 17.71 -1.14 3.19
C THR A 128 19.12 -1.72 3.32
N ASN A 129 20.00 -1.50 2.35
CA ASN A 129 21.28 -2.20 2.18
C ASN A 129 21.13 -3.73 2.09
N GLU A 130 20.01 -4.18 1.54
CA GLU A 130 19.65 -5.59 1.37
C GLU A 130 19.11 -5.86 -0.04
N PRO A 131 19.08 -7.11 -0.50
CA PRO A 131 18.36 -7.47 -1.71
C PRO A 131 16.89 -7.08 -1.60
N PRO A 132 16.27 -6.59 -2.68
CA PRO A 132 14.89 -6.13 -2.63
C PRO A 132 13.93 -7.30 -2.40
N THR A 133 12.83 -7.03 -1.73
CA THR A 133 11.76 -7.99 -1.47
C THR A 133 10.51 -7.59 -2.24
N VAL A 134 10.03 -8.50 -3.08
CA VAL A 134 8.81 -8.33 -3.86
C VAL A 134 7.69 -9.13 -3.23
N LEU A 135 6.57 -8.49 -2.95
CA LEU A 135 5.33 -9.15 -2.56
C LEU A 135 4.51 -9.40 -3.83
N PRO A 136 4.43 -10.65 -4.31
CA PRO A 136 3.60 -10.96 -5.46
C PRO A 136 2.12 -10.82 -5.10
N PHE A 137 1.29 -10.45 -6.07
CA PHE A 137 -0.15 -10.52 -5.88
C PHE A 137 -0.58 -11.97 -5.76
N THR A 138 -1.17 -12.31 -4.62
CA THR A 138 -1.61 -13.67 -4.31
C THR A 138 -2.92 -13.63 -3.53
N THR A 139 -3.54 -14.78 -3.38
CA THR A 139 -4.70 -14.99 -2.49
C THR A 139 -4.30 -15.17 -1.03
N GLN A 140 -3.06 -14.85 -0.66
CA GLN A 140 -2.55 -14.99 0.71
C GLN A 140 -2.87 -13.80 1.61
N ASP A 141 -3.44 -12.75 1.08
CA ASP A 141 -3.98 -11.66 1.90
C ASP A 141 -5.11 -12.20 2.76
N ILE A 142 -5.08 -11.81 4.02
CA ILE A 142 -6.05 -12.27 5.01
C ILE A 142 -7.32 -11.43 5.07
N THR A 143 -7.36 -10.31 4.37
CA THR A 143 -8.49 -9.38 4.45
C THR A 143 -9.62 -9.86 3.54
N PRO A 144 -10.72 -10.41 4.09
CA PRO A 144 -11.88 -10.76 3.30
C PRO A 144 -12.65 -9.49 2.92
N TYR A 145 -12.85 -9.28 1.64
CA TYR A 145 -13.61 -8.12 1.13
C TYR A 145 -15.13 -8.38 1.05
N GLY A 146 -15.61 -9.44 1.66
CA GLY A 146 -17.04 -9.76 1.74
C GLY A 146 -17.63 -10.37 0.47
N ASN A 147 -16.82 -10.64 -0.56
CA ASN A 147 -17.23 -11.25 -1.83
C ASN A 147 -16.76 -12.71 -1.98
N GLY A 148 -16.27 -13.33 -0.91
CA GLY A 148 -15.73 -14.70 -0.92
C GLY A 148 -14.34 -14.84 -1.54
N LEU A 149 -13.70 -13.74 -1.93
CA LEU A 149 -12.36 -13.73 -2.52
C LEU A 149 -11.36 -13.08 -1.57
N PHE A 150 -10.12 -13.57 -1.60
CA PHE A 150 -8.98 -13.04 -0.85
C PHE A 150 -7.95 -12.55 -1.85
N TYR A 151 -7.85 -11.25 -2.06
CA TYR A 151 -6.84 -10.65 -2.93
C TYR A 151 -6.57 -9.20 -2.54
N ILE A 152 -5.47 -8.64 -3.00
CA ILE A 152 -5.08 -7.26 -2.69
C ILE A 152 -5.91 -6.27 -3.52
N ASN A 153 -7.17 -6.13 -3.15
CA ASN A 153 -8.12 -5.30 -3.87
C ASN A 153 -7.88 -3.81 -3.64
N SER A 154 -7.50 -3.42 -2.43
CA SER A 154 -7.19 -2.04 -2.06
C SER A 154 -6.15 -1.39 -2.97
N THR A 155 -5.18 -2.17 -3.48
CA THR A 155 -4.18 -1.71 -4.44
C THR A 155 -4.74 -1.46 -5.83
N MET A 156 -5.71 -2.27 -6.25
CA MET A 156 -6.25 -2.15 -7.60
C MET A 156 -7.17 -0.93 -7.74
N GLN A 157 -7.80 -0.50 -6.68
CA GLN A 157 -8.74 0.63 -6.68
C GLN A 157 -8.05 1.98 -6.93
N PRO A 158 -6.98 2.35 -6.20
CA PRO A 158 -6.26 3.58 -6.48
C PRO A 158 -5.65 3.64 -7.88
N ALA A 159 -5.37 2.49 -8.50
CA ALA A 159 -4.77 2.40 -9.82
C ALA A 159 -5.77 2.56 -10.98
N THR A 160 -6.95 3.11 -10.77
CA THR A 160 -8.01 3.23 -11.80
C THR A 160 -7.55 4.00 -13.04
N ALA A 161 -6.83 5.09 -12.86
CA ALA A 161 -6.36 5.93 -13.97
C ALA A 161 -4.85 6.21 -13.90
N THR A 162 -4.17 5.78 -12.86
CA THR A 162 -2.76 6.03 -12.64
C THR A 162 -2.02 4.76 -12.22
N SER A 163 -0.72 4.86 -12.00
CA SER A 163 0.09 3.74 -11.53
C SER A 163 0.09 3.69 -10.01
N ALA A 164 -0.17 2.52 -9.44
CA ALA A 164 -0.14 2.31 -8.00
C ALA A 164 0.74 1.11 -7.63
N LEU A 165 1.40 1.24 -6.49
CA LEU A 165 2.28 0.23 -5.89
C LEU A 165 1.94 0.11 -4.42
N VAL A 166 1.81 -1.11 -3.91
CA VAL A 166 1.72 -1.33 -2.46
C VAL A 166 3.12 -1.45 -1.87
N VAL A 167 3.33 -0.68 -0.81
CA VAL A 167 4.47 -0.83 0.09
C VAL A 167 3.95 -1.53 1.34
N ALA A 168 4.19 -2.82 1.46
CA ALA A 168 3.68 -3.63 2.55
C ALA A 168 4.75 -3.82 3.64
N THR A 169 4.45 -3.47 4.89
CA THR A 169 5.25 -3.90 6.04
C THR A 169 5.00 -5.37 6.31
N THR A 170 6.04 -6.14 6.53
CA THR A 170 5.97 -7.60 6.67
C THR A 170 6.60 -8.10 7.97
N THR A 171 6.20 -9.28 8.39
CA THR A 171 6.77 -9.98 9.56
C THR A 171 7.39 -11.31 9.16
N CYS A 172 8.34 -11.80 9.95
CA CYS A 172 8.93 -13.13 9.73
C CYS A 172 8.05 -14.28 10.20
N ILE A 173 7.03 -14.00 10.99
CA ILE A 173 6.14 -15.01 11.55
C ILE A 173 4.72 -14.76 11.02
N PRO A 174 3.98 -15.80 10.62
CA PRO A 174 2.58 -15.67 10.27
C PRO A 174 1.80 -15.28 11.54
N VAL A 175 1.57 -13.99 11.71
CA VAL A 175 0.75 -13.47 12.80
C VAL A 175 -0.56 -12.92 12.23
N PRO A 176 -1.62 -12.83 13.02
CA PRO A 176 -2.87 -12.24 12.55
C PRO A 176 -2.66 -10.75 12.20
N GLY A 177 -2.07 -10.45 11.08
CA GLY A 177 -1.88 -9.14 10.43
C GLY A 177 -2.13 -7.92 11.30
N CYS A 178 -2.94 -7.03 10.83
CA CYS A 178 -3.38 -5.83 11.54
C CYS A 178 -4.11 -6.08 12.88
N ALA A 179 -4.51 -7.31 13.19
CA ALA A 179 -5.14 -7.64 14.45
C ALA A 179 -4.18 -7.75 15.64
N THR A 180 -2.88 -7.72 15.43
CA THR A 180 -1.89 -7.85 16.53
C THR A 180 -1.61 -6.55 17.25
N GLY A 181 -1.75 -5.41 16.61
CA GLY A 181 -1.31 -4.10 17.12
C GLY A 181 0.21 -3.98 17.29
N ALA A 182 0.99 -4.89 16.73
CA ALA A 182 2.44 -4.92 16.84
C ALA A 182 3.08 -4.13 15.69
N ASN A 183 3.42 -2.89 15.96
CA ASN A 183 4.15 -2.03 15.02
C ASN A 183 5.66 -2.12 15.30
N GLN A 184 6.45 -2.23 14.24
CA GLN A 184 7.91 -2.27 14.32
C GLN A 184 8.49 -0.96 13.78
N VAL A 185 9.05 -0.15 14.68
CA VAL A 185 9.59 1.18 14.33
C VAL A 185 10.66 1.12 13.24
N VAL A 186 11.49 0.09 13.24
CA VAL A 186 12.56 -0.07 12.23
C VAL A 186 11.95 -0.32 10.84
N ASP A 187 10.91 -1.14 10.76
CA ASP A 187 10.26 -1.47 9.48
C ASP A 187 9.50 -0.25 8.93
N ILE A 188 8.83 0.49 9.83
CA ILE A 188 8.16 1.76 9.51
C ILE A 188 9.16 2.81 9.01
N GLU A 189 10.31 2.93 9.66
CA GLU A 189 11.36 3.88 9.26
C GLU A 189 11.93 3.55 7.87
N MET A 190 12.23 2.28 7.62
CA MET A 190 12.71 1.83 6.31
C MET A 190 11.69 2.09 5.20
N ALA A 191 10.42 1.79 5.45
CA ALA A 191 9.34 2.06 4.51
C ALA A 191 9.17 3.56 4.25
N ALA A 192 9.21 4.40 5.29
CA ALA A 192 9.13 5.85 5.15
C ALA A 192 10.31 6.42 4.35
N ARG A 193 11.53 5.95 4.61
CA ARG A 193 12.72 6.34 3.84
C ARG A 193 12.59 5.96 2.38
N PHE A 194 12.13 4.75 2.10
CA PHE A 194 11.86 4.30 0.74
C PHE A 194 10.85 5.22 0.03
N CYS A 195 9.72 5.51 0.66
CA CYS A 195 8.69 6.38 0.07
C CYS A 195 9.20 7.80 -0.23
N VAL A 196 10.01 8.37 0.67
CA VAL A 196 10.62 9.70 0.47
C VAL A 196 11.60 9.66 -0.70
N GLU A 197 12.45 8.64 -0.81
CA GLU A 197 13.38 8.52 -1.93
C GLU A 197 12.64 8.30 -3.26
N VAL A 198 11.60 7.47 -3.28
CA VAL A 198 10.74 7.31 -4.47
C VAL A 198 10.14 8.65 -4.88
N ALA A 199 9.58 9.41 -3.94
CA ALA A 199 9.00 10.73 -4.24
C ALA A 199 10.04 11.68 -4.86
N LYS A 200 11.27 11.71 -4.34
CA LYS A 200 12.37 12.53 -4.88
C LYS A 200 12.77 12.11 -6.30
N GLU A 201 12.97 10.82 -6.51
CA GLU A 201 13.46 10.29 -7.78
C GLU A 201 12.38 10.36 -8.87
N PHE A 202 11.13 10.06 -8.51
CA PHE A 202 10.00 10.13 -9.43
C PHE A 202 9.70 11.58 -9.84
N THR A 203 9.60 12.51 -8.90
CA THR A 203 9.33 13.92 -9.20
C THR A 203 10.45 14.59 -9.98
N ALA A 204 11.66 14.05 -9.91
CA ALA A 204 12.79 14.48 -10.72
C ALA A 204 12.83 13.83 -12.12
N GLY A 205 11.88 12.97 -12.44
CA GLY A 205 11.80 12.27 -13.73
C GLY A 205 12.89 11.23 -13.95
N ARG A 206 13.63 10.85 -12.91
CA ARG A 206 14.74 9.90 -13.02
C ARG A 206 14.31 8.47 -12.96
N TYR A 207 13.24 8.17 -12.22
CA TYR A 207 12.75 6.80 -11.95
C TYR A 207 11.29 6.66 -12.32
N ARG A 208 10.89 5.45 -12.65
CA ARG A 208 9.55 5.13 -13.15
C ARG A 208 8.94 3.98 -12.36
N PHE A 209 7.62 3.97 -12.28
CA PHE A 209 6.84 2.90 -11.67
C PHE A 209 6.67 1.69 -12.58
N TYR A 210 6.77 1.88 -13.89
CA TYR A 210 6.57 0.83 -14.91
C TYR A 210 7.25 1.22 -16.22
N ASP A 211 7.35 0.25 -17.14
CA ASP A 211 7.80 0.50 -18.52
C ASP A 211 6.61 0.94 -19.40
N PRO A 212 6.57 2.19 -19.88
CA PRO A 212 5.48 2.66 -20.74
C PRO A 212 5.31 1.85 -22.03
N LYS A 213 6.39 1.33 -22.61
CA LYS A 213 6.33 0.52 -23.84
C LYS A 213 5.67 -0.84 -23.58
N GLU A 214 5.94 -1.45 -22.43
CA GLU A 214 5.26 -2.68 -22.01
C GLU A 214 3.76 -2.42 -21.87
N PHE A 215 3.37 -1.33 -21.21
CA PHE A 215 1.97 -0.98 -21.00
C PHE A 215 1.25 -0.70 -22.32
N GLU A 216 1.83 0.11 -23.20
CA GLU A 216 1.29 0.39 -24.53
C GLU A 216 1.10 -0.89 -25.35
N ARG A 217 2.04 -1.83 -25.27
CA ARG A 217 1.94 -3.12 -25.95
C ARG A 217 0.81 -3.99 -25.38
N LEU A 218 0.62 -4.01 -24.06
CA LEU A 218 -0.48 -4.72 -23.42
C LEU A 218 -1.83 -4.15 -23.87
N ILE A 219 -1.98 -2.82 -23.90
CA ILE A 219 -3.19 -2.17 -24.41
C ILE A 219 -3.44 -2.53 -25.87
N ALA A 220 -2.42 -2.47 -26.73
CA ALA A 220 -2.56 -2.80 -28.14
C ALA A 220 -2.97 -4.26 -28.40
N LEU A 221 -2.52 -5.20 -27.56
CA LEU A 221 -2.79 -6.62 -27.72
C LEU A 221 -4.12 -7.06 -27.07
N TYR A 222 -4.45 -6.49 -25.91
CA TYR A 222 -5.52 -7.02 -25.04
C TYR A 222 -6.58 -5.98 -24.67
N GLY A 223 -6.40 -4.72 -25.04
CA GLY A 223 -7.31 -3.63 -24.70
C GLY A 223 -7.17 -3.15 -23.26
N LEU A 224 -8.10 -2.32 -22.81
CA LEU A 224 -8.13 -1.78 -21.45
C LEU A 224 -8.74 -2.81 -20.48
N MET A 225 -8.15 -2.92 -19.28
CA MET A 225 -8.61 -3.82 -18.22
C MET A 225 -9.31 -3.10 -17.06
N ARG A 226 -9.72 -1.84 -17.26
CA ARG A 226 -10.38 -1.03 -16.21
C ARG A 226 -11.62 -1.68 -15.61
N HIS A 227 -12.27 -2.56 -16.32
CA HIS A 227 -13.41 -3.32 -15.82
C HIS A 227 -13.08 -4.25 -14.65
N LEU A 228 -11.79 -4.57 -14.45
CA LEU A 228 -11.31 -5.32 -13.29
C LEU A 228 -11.14 -4.46 -12.03
N GLN A 229 -11.15 -3.13 -12.18
CA GLN A 229 -10.97 -2.18 -11.09
C GLN A 229 -12.32 -1.82 -10.45
N THR A 230 -13.13 -2.80 -10.21
CA THR A 230 -14.42 -2.66 -9.51
C THR A 230 -14.33 -3.30 -8.15
N LEU A 231 -15.00 -2.72 -7.16
CA LEU A 231 -15.08 -3.25 -5.79
C LEU A 231 -15.87 -4.56 -5.67
N GLY A 232 -16.02 -5.32 -6.77
CA GLY A 232 -16.98 -6.39 -6.86
C GLY A 232 -18.39 -5.81 -6.78
N ARG A 233 -19.14 -5.83 -7.86
CA ARG A 233 -20.57 -5.52 -7.75
C ARG A 233 -21.15 -6.55 -6.79
N ARG A 234 -21.86 -6.10 -5.76
CA ARG A 234 -22.77 -6.99 -5.04
C ARG A 234 -23.74 -7.48 -6.10
N GLU A 235 -23.83 -8.78 -6.25
CA GLU A 235 -24.96 -9.40 -6.93
C GLU A 235 -26.17 -9.01 -6.09
N ASP A 236 -27.05 -8.15 -6.65
CA ASP A 236 -28.34 -7.79 -6.07
C ASP A 236 -29.28 -9.02 -6.15
#